data_ada717a046a741e2bd974229aee8aca7
#
_entry.id   ada717a046a741e2bd974229aee8aca7
#
_cell.length_a   1.000
_cell.length_b   1.000
_cell.length_c   1.000
_cell.angle_alpha   90.00
_cell.angle_beta   90.00
_cell.angle_gamma   90.00
#
_symmetry.space_group_name_H-M   'P 1'
#
loop_
_entity.id
_entity.type
_entity.pdbx_description
1 polymer ?
#
loop_
_entity_poly.entity_id
_entity_poly.type
_entity_poly.pdbx_seq_one_letter_code
_entity_poly.pdbx_strand_id
1 'polypeptide(L)'
;MVLALEQRIVVVRDGLRRVKEVLENYLSELYEYNSRIRGTGYYLKPVHMVTKWRGNSKRTYYYYGRYWWRLEYRGRRGKTSLVRWVYVGREKPEGLPEPPRNPLEGLKFYVIDGDVYMSCNMFRKFKWIFEGLKVICVEGCEEPSPQPDR
;
A
#
# COMPACT_ATOMS: atom_id res chain seq x y z
N MET A 1 6.33 -20.43 20.69
CA MET A 1 7.45 -19.97 19.88
C MET A 1 7.09 -18.72 19.13
N VAL A 2 8.00 -17.75 19.16
CA VAL A 2 7.77 -16.41 18.60
C VAL A 2 7.50 -16.43 17.11
N LEU A 3 8.15 -17.34 16.37
CA LEU A 3 7.98 -17.44 14.92
C LEU A 3 6.57 -17.85 14.47
N ALA A 4 5.88 -18.63 15.28
CA ALA A 4 4.51 -19.05 14.94
C ALA A 4 3.51 -17.91 15.02
N LEU A 5 3.74 -16.92 15.89
CA LEU A 5 2.85 -15.77 16.04
C LEU A 5 2.94 -14.80 14.87
N GLU A 6 4.12 -14.65 14.27
CA GLU A 6 4.34 -13.77 13.14
C GLU A 6 3.71 -14.29 11.84
N GLN A 7 3.46 -15.59 11.76
CA GLN A 7 2.89 -16.24 10.58
C GLN A 7 1.37 -16.31 10.55
N ARG A 8 0.73 -15.89 11.64
CA ARG A 8 -0.73 -15.89 11.70
C ARG A 8 -1.30 -14.88 10.72
N ILE A 9 -2.31 -15.31 10.00
CA ILE A 9 -2.89 -14.55 8.91
C ILE A 9 -4.34 -14.22 9.20
N VAL A 10 -4.71 -12.98 8.90
CA VAL A 10 -6.08 -12.48 8.96
C VAL A 10 -6.54 -12.28 7.53
N VAL A 11 -7.77 -12.71 7.21
CA VAL A 11 -8.40 -12.47 5.92
C VAL A 11 -9.55 -11.48 6.11
N VAL A 12 -9.53 -10.40 5.35
CA VAL A 12 -10.61 -9.42 5.33
C VAL A 12 -11.35 -9.57 4.00
N ARG A 13 -12.59 -10.03 4.05
CA ARG A 13 -13.40 -10.21 2.85
C ARG A 13 -13.69 -8.87 2.20
N ASP A 14 -13.47 -8.79 0.88
CA ASP A 14 -13.67 -7.59 0.07
C ASP A 14 -12.87 -6.36 0.59
N GLY A 15 -11.75 -6.65 1.26
CA GLY A 15 -10.95 -5.61 1.93
C GLY A 15 -10.28 -4.64 0.99
N LEU A 16 -9.93 -5.07 -0.21
CA LEU A 16 -9.24 -4.20 -1.17
C LEU A 16 -10.09 -2.97 -1.54
N ARG A 17 -11.37 -3.17 -1.72
CA ARG A 17 -12.31 -2.10 -2.03
C ARG A 17 -12.31 -1.04 -0.91
N ARG A 18 -12.33 -1.49 0.34
CA ARG A 18 -12.29 -0.59 1.49
C ARG A 18 -10.98 0.19 1.56
N VAL A 19 -9.85 -0.47 1.32
CA VAL A 19 -8.54 0.20 1.30
C VAL A 19 -8.52 1.31 0.25
N LYS A 20 -9.05 1.03 -0.94
CA LYS A 20 -9.14 2.04 -2.01
C LYS A 20 -10.02 3.21 -1.62
N GLU A 21 -11.16 2.97 -0.97
CA GLU A 21 -12.04 4.02 -0.49
C GLU A 21 -11.37 4.93 0.54
N VAL A 22 -10.66 4.33 1.49
CA VAL A 22 -9.94 5.10 2.52
C VAL A 22 -8.83 5.96 1.90
N LEU A 23 -8.22 5.48 0.83
CA LEU A 23 -7.12 6.20 0.18
C LEU A 23 -7.57 7.36 -0.73
N GLU A 24 -8.84 7.41 -1.12
CA GLU A 24 -9.36 8.37 -2.11
C GLU A 24 -8.98 9.83 -1.84
N ASN A 25 -9.21 10.31 -0.62
CA ASN A 25 -8.91 11.70 -0.27
C ASN A 25 -7.41 12.00 -0.38
N TYR A 26 -6.60 11.06 0.07
CA TYR A 26 -5.16 11.20 -0.04
C TYR A 26 -4.71 11.21 -1.50
N LEU A 27 -5.30 10.38 -2.35
CA LEU A 27 -4.95 10.34 -3.78
C LEU A 27 -5.22 11.68 -4.47
N SER A 28 -6.28 12.39 -4.10
CA SER A 28 -6.56 13.72 -4.62
C SER A 28 -5.47 14.70 -4.23
N GLU A 29 -5.06 14.70 -2.97
CA GLU A 29 -3.98 15.54 -2.46
C GLU A 29 -2.64 15.20 -3.13
N LEU A 30 -2.38 13.93 -3.30
CA LEU A 30 -1.16 13.45 -3.94
C LEU A 30 -1.11 13.84 -5.42
N TYR A 31 -2.23 13.76 -6.12
CA TYR A 31 -2.34 14.19 -7.50
C TYR A 31 -1.99 15.68 -7.63
N GLU A 32 -2.52 16.51 -6.75
CA GLU A 32 -2.22 17.93 -6.72
C GLU A 32 -0.74 18.19 -6.44
N TYR A 33 -0.18 17.48 -5.48
CA TYR A 33 1.24 17.57 -5.15
C TYR A 33 2.11 17.21 -6.35
N ASN A 34 1.84 16.07 -7.00
CA ASN A 34 2.59 15.64 -8.17
C ASN A 34 2.46 16.63 -9.34
N SER A 35 1.31 17.28 -9.47
CA SER A 35 1.13 18.34 -10.47
C SER A 35 2.03 19.53 -10.19
N ARG A 36 2.16 19.92 -8.93
CA ARG A 36 3.03 21.05 -8.54
C ARG A 36 4.51 20.78 -8.77
N ILE A 37 4.96 19.54 -8.54
CA ILE A 37 6.37 19.19 -8.70
C ILE A 37 6.70 18.67 -10.11
N ARG A 38 5.76 18.69 -11.02
CA ARG A 38 5.90 18.13 -12.37
C ARG A 38 7.14 18.59 -13.11
N GLY A 39 7.50 19.88 -13.01
CA GLY A 39 8.66 20.45 -13.66
C GLY A 39 10.00 19.94 -13.13
N THR A 40 10.01 19.28 -11.99
CA THR A 40 11.25 18.75 -11.39
C THR A 40 11.65 17.40 -11.96
N GLY A 41 10.73 16.70 -12.65
CA GLY A 41 10.96 15.35 -13.15
C GLY A 41 10.72 14.25 -12.11
N TYR A 42 10.38 14.60 -10.89
CA TYR A 42 10.08 13.61 -9.84
C TYR A 42 8.59 13.33 -9.73
N TYR A 43 8.27 12.12 -9.29
CA TYR A 43 6.91 11.67 -9.09
C TYR A 43 6.84 10.76 -7.86
N LEU A 44 5.86 10.99 -7.00
CA LEU A 44 5.64 10.18 -5.80
C LEU A 44 4.49 9.22 -6.01
N LYS A 45 4.75 7.93 -5.85
CA LYS A 45 3.72 6.88 -5.86
C LYS A 45 3.40 6.44 -4.43
N PRO A 46 2.13 6.20 -4.12
CA PRO A 46 1.70 5.85 -2.76
C PRO A 46 1.81 4.36 -2.45
N VAL A 47 1.99 3.53 -3.46
CA VAL A 47 1.95 2.08 -3.31
C VAL A 47 2.89 1.41 -4.29
N HIS A 48 3.53 0.35 -3.82
CA HIS A 48 4.31 -0.56 -4.66
C HIS A 48 3.55 -1.88 -4.76
N MET A 49 3.36 -2.39 -5.96
CA MET A 49 2.60 -3.61 -6.21
C MET A 49 3.48 -4.67 -6.87
N VAL A 50 3.38 -5.89 -6.38
CA VAL A 50 4.09 -7.04 -6.97
C VAL A 50 3.10 -8.17 -7.16
N THR A 51 3.02 -8.71 -8.37
CA THR A 51 2.15 -9.85 -8.65
C THR A 51 2.99 -11.12 -8.72
N LYS A 52 2.55 -12.16 -8.02
CA LYS A 52 3.18 -13.48 -8.01
C LYS A 52 2.14 -14.53 -8.34
N TRP A 53 2.55 -15.52 -9.14
CA TRP A 53 1.72 -16.65 -9.50
C TRP A 53 2.17 -17.89 -8.74
N ARG A 54 1.20 -18.63 -8.18
CA ARG A 54 1.43 -19.96 -7.59
C ARG A 54 0.45 -20.91 -8.26
N GLY A 55 0.96 -21.65 -9.27
CA GLY A 55 0.09 -22.45 -10.12
C GLY A 55 -0.89 -21.54 -10.86
N ASN A 56 -2.18 -21.77 -10.70
CA ASN A 56 -3.23 -20.97 -11.31
C ASN A 56 -3.70 -19.80 -10.40
N SER A 57 -3.11 -19.68 -9.21
CA SER A 57 -3.50 -18.63 -8.26
C SER A 57 -2.61 -17.41 -8.39
N LYS A 58 -3.25 -16.27 -8.53
CA LYS A 58 -2.58 -14.97 -8.62
C LYS A 58 -2.64 -14.27 -7.27
N ARG A 59 -1.49 -13.83 -6.77
CA ARG A 59 -1.41 -13.00 -5.57
C ARG A 59 -0.81 -11.67 -5.94
N THR A 60 -1.47 -10.59 -5.54
CA THR A 60 -0.93 -9.24 -5.71
C THR A 60 -0.56 -8.69 -4.34
N TYR A 61 0.70 -8.32 -4.17
CA TYR A 61 1.22 -7.77 -2.93
C TYR A 61 1.21 -6.26 -3.02
N TYR A 62 0.71 -5.60 -1.98
CA TYR A 62 0.60 -4.16 -1.88
C TYR A 62 1.45 -3.67 -0.72
N TYR A 63 2.31 -2.68 -1.00
CA TYR A 63 3.15 -2.04 0.01
C TYR A 63 2.87 -0.54 -0.05
N TYR A 64 2.22 0.01 0.98
CA TYR A 64 1.87 1.43 1.01
C TYR A 64 2.98 2.23 1.68
N GLY A 65 3.31 3.38 1.10
CA GLY A 65 4.38 4.22 1.60
C GLY A 65 4.72 5.33 0.64
N ARG A 66 5.96 5.72 0.67
CA ARG A 66 6.50 6.74 -0.23
C ARG A 66 7.49 6.09 -1.18
N TYR A 67 7.15 6.11 -2.48
CA TYR A 67 7.98 5.54 -3.51
C TYR A 67 8.28 6.62 -4.54
N TRP A 68 9.49 7.17 -4.50
CA TRP A 68 9.90 8.26 -5.36
C TRP A 68 10.46 7.74 -6.66
N TRP A 69 10.01 8.33 -7.77
CA TRP A 69 10.43 8.00 -9.12
C TRP A 69 10.91 9.25 -9.82
N ARG A 70 11.86 9.08 -10.74
CA ARG A 70 12.32 10.13 -11.64
C ARG A 70 11.90 9.77 -13.04
N LEU A 71 11.36 10.76 -13.75
CA LEU A 71 10.94 10.62 -15.13
C LEU A 71 12.05 11.15 -16.02
N GLU A 72 12.66 10.28 -16.84
CA GLU A 72 13.69 10.66 -17.80
C GLU A 72 13.09 10.68 -19.19
N TYR A 73 13.15 11.85 -19.82
CA TYR A 73 12.70 12.01 -21.19
C TYR A 73 13.73 11.35 -22.14
N ARG A 74 13.25 10.48 -23.02
CA ARG A 74 14.09 9.68 -23.95
C ARG A 74 13.84 10.00 -25.40
N GLY A 75 13.21 11.12 -25.72
CA GLY A 75 12.89 11.51 -27.07
C GLY A 75 11.45 11.21 -27.46
N ARG A 76 11.20 11.17 -28.76
CA ARG A 76 9.86 10.93 -29.29
C ARG A 76 9.87 9.79 -30.30
N ARG A 77 8.75 9.08 -30.32
CA ARG A 77 8.43 8.12 -31.36
C ARG A 77 7.15 8.59 -32.01
N GLY A 78 7.30 9.27 -33.18
CA GLY A 78 6.16 9.95 -33.79
C GLY A 78 5.66 11.08 -32.90
N LYS A 79 4.36 11.04 -32.54
CA LYS A 79 3.74 12.03 -31.64
C LYS A 79 3.87 11.67 -30.16
N THR A 80 4.40 10.48 -29.84
CA THR A 80 4.48 9.99 -28.47
C THR A 80 5.82 10.33 -27.85
N SER A 81 5.77 10.95 -26.68
CA SER A 81 6.97 11.18 -25.85
C SER A 81 7.38 9.86 -25.19
N LEU A 82 8.66 9.54 -25.29
CA LEU A 82 9.22 8.37 -24.62
C LEU A 82 9.79 8.78 -23.28
N VAL A 83 9.27 8.18 -22.23
CA VAL A 83 9.67 8.48 -20.85
C VAL A 83 10.11 7.19 -20.16
N ARG A 84 11.28 7.25 -19.53
CA ARG A 84 11.77 6.17 -18.70
C ARG A 84 11.52 6.50 -17.23
N TRP A 85 10.91 5.56 -16.51
CA TRP A 85 10.70 5.68 -15.07
C TRP A 85 11.88 5.04 -14.35
N VAL A 86 12.54 5.82 -13.49
CA VAL A 86 13.68 5.34 -12.70
C VAL A 86 13.31 5.43 -11.22
N TYR A 87 13.36 4.32 -10.53
CA TYR A 87 13.10 4.31 -9.09
C TYR A 87 14.26 4.96 -8.34
N VAL A 88 13.94 5.94 -7.49
CA VAL A 88 14.93 6.71 -6.74
C VAL A 88 15.07 6.20 -5.31
N GLY A 89 13.97 5.86 -4.67
CA GLY A 89 13.98 5.41 -3.29
C GLY A 89 12.78 5.91 -2.50
N ARG A 90 12.88 5.77 -1.18
CA ARG A 90 11.79 6.14 -0.26
C ARG A 90 11.99 7.51 0.39
N GLU A 91 13.19 8.08 0.26
CA GLU A 91 13.48 9.41 0.81
C GLU A 91 13.15 10.51 -0.19
N LYS A 92 12.57 11.59 0.34
CA LYS A 92 12.22 12.75 -0.48
C LYS A 92 13.49 13.36 -1.08
N PRO A 93 13.54 13.58 -2.41
CA PRO A 93 14.63 14.33 -3.03
C PRO A 93 14.74 15.75 -2.45
N GLU A 94 15.97 16.25 -2.35
CA GLU A 94 16.20 17.59 -1.84
C GLU A 94 15.56 18.65 -2.72
N GLY A 95 15.10 19.71 -2.09
CA GLY A 95 14.52 20.86 -2.79
C GLY A 95 13.04 20.74 -3.12
N LEU A 96 12.43 19.58 -2.89
CA LEU A 96 11.00 19.41 -3.10
C LEU A 96 10.21 19.79 -1.84
N PRO A 97 9.01 20.37 -2.01
CA PRO A 97 8.16 20.62 -0.86
C PRO A 97 7.72 19.30 -0.21
N GLU A 98 7.36 19.37 1.07
CA GLU A 98 6.90 18.18 1.79
C GLU A 98 5.59 17.68 1.19
N PRO A 99 5.49 16.37 0.86
CA PRO A 99 4.27 15.82 0.31
C PRO A 99 3.19 15.62 1.37
N PRO A 100 1.93 15.45 0.95
CA PRO A 100 0.87 15.11 1.88
C PRO A 100 1.17 13.77 2.56
N ARG A 101 0.70 13.61 3.77
CA ARG A 101 0.95 12.40 4.56
C ARG A 101 0.08 11.24 4.05
N ASN A 102 0.71 10.10 3.74
CA ASN A 102 -0.02 8.91 3.35
C ASN A 102 -0.61 8.24 4.60
N PRO A 103 -1.96 8.18 4.73
CA PRO A 103 -2.59 7.59 5.92
C PRO A 103 -2.37 6.08 6.03
N LEU A 104 -1.95 5.44 4.95
CA LEU A 104 -1.71 3.99 4.90
C LEU A 104 -0.22 3.65 4.92
N GLU A 105 0.65 4.60 5.21
CA GLU A 105 2.08 4.34 5.24
C GLU A 105 2.42 3.20 6.18
N GLY A 106 3.15 2.20 5.66
CA GLY A 106 3.50 1.01 6.41
C GLY A 106 2.54 -0.16 6.26
N LEU A 107 1.36 0.06 5.70
CA LEU A 107 0.41 -1.03 5.44
C LEU A 107 0.92 -1.92 4.32
N LYS A 108 0.94 -3.22 4.57
CA LYS A 108 1.30 -4.22 3.55
C LYS A 108 0.38 -5.43 3.67
N PHE A 109 -0.01 -5.98 2.55
CA PHE A 109 -0.86 -7.16 2.48
C PHE A 109 -0.80 -7.77 1.09
N TYR A 110 -1.37 -8.96 0.93
CA TYR A 110 -1.60 -9.48 -0.41
C TYR A 110 -3.08 -9.73 -0.65
N VAL A 111 -3.47 -9.78 -1.92
CA VAL A 111 -4.86 -9.89 -2.34
C VAL A 111 -5.04 -11.11 -3.22
N ILE A 112 -6.10 -11.85 -2.95
CA ILE A 112 -6.61 -12.91 -3.81
C ILE A 112 -8.10 -12.64 -3.98
N ASP A 113 -8.55 -12.43 -5.22
CA ASP A 113 -9.95 -12.18 -5.56
C ASP A 113 -10.64 -11.10 -4.71
N GLY A 114 -9.94 -10.00 -4.47
CA GLY A 114 -10.47 -8.86 -3.70
C GLY A 114 -10.38 -8.99 -2.20
N ASP A 115 -10.06 -10.17 -1.69
CA ASP A 115 -9.89 -10.40 -0.25
C ASP A 115 -8.47 -10.08 0.17
N VAL A 116 -8.34 -9.40 1.31
CA VAL A 116 -7.05 -8.96 1.84
C VAL A 116 -6.52 -9.95 2.86
N TYR A 117 -5.27 -10.35 2.66
CA TYR A 117 -4.54 -11.25 3.56
C TYR A 117 -3.39 -10.50 4.19
N MET A 118 -3.34 -10.46 5.50
CA MET A 118 -2.27 -9.76 6.22
C MET A 118 -1.91 -10.48 7.51
N SER A 119 -0.75 -10.14 8.07
CA SER A 119 -0.35 -10.65 9.37
C SER A 119 -1.25 -10.08 10.48
N CYS A 120 -1.33 -10.78 11.60
CA CYS A 120 -2.06 -10.29 12.75
C CYS A 120 -1.52 -8.94 13.24
N ASN A 121 -0.21 -8.79 13.25
CA ASN A 121 0.40 -7.54 13.69
C ASN A 121 -0.01 -6.37 12.79
N MET A 122 -0.04 -6.62 11.50
CA MET A 122 -0.46 -5.60 10.54
C MET A 122 -1.94 -5.27 10.72
N PHE A 123 -2.79 -6.28 10.88
CA PHE A 123 -4.21 -6.07 11.12
C PHE A 123 -4.47 -5.22 12.37
N ARG A 124 -3.76 -5.49 13.45
CA ARG A 124 -3.94 -4.71 14.70
C ARG A 124 -3.63 -3.23 14.50
N LYS A 125 -2.59 -2.91 13.72
CA LYS A 125 -2.22 -1.52 13.45
C LYS A 125 -3.22 -0.78 12.58
N PHE A 126 -3.87 -1.49 11.67
CA PHE A 126 -4.74 -0.88 10.65
C PHE A 126 -6.18 -1.36 10.70
N LYS A 127 -6.60 -1.98 11.80
CA LYS A 127 -7.96 -2.53 11.89
C LYS A 127 -9.07 -1.48 11.71
N TRP A 128 -8.76 -0.22 12.01
CA TRP A 128 -9.70 0.88 11.81
C TRP A 128 -10.19 1.01 10.36
N ILE A 129 -9.37 0.56 9.41
CA ILE A 129 -9.74 0.58 7.98
C ILE A 129 -10.90 -0.38 7.71
N PHE A 130 -10.91 -1.51 8.42
CA PHE A 130 -11.75 -2.65 8.08
C PHE A 130 -13.00 -2.81 8.96
N GLU A 131 -13.36 -1.77 9.69
CA GLU A 131 -14.57 -1.80 10.52
C GLU A 131 -15.81 -2.13 9.70
N GLY A 132 -16.62 -3.04 10.20
CA GLY A 132 -17.86 -3.47 9.54
C GLY A 132 -17.67 -4.54 8.48
N LEU A 133 -16.45 -4.88 8.11
CA LEU A 133 -16.19 -5.94 7.15
C LEU A 133 -16.02 -7.29 7.86
N LYS A 134 -16.27 -8.36 7.12
CA LYS A 134 -16.09 -9.70 7.65
C LYS A 134 -14.60 -10.03 7.74
N VAL A 135 -14.14 -10.33 8.94
CA VAL A 135 -12.74 -10.66 9.22
C VAL A 135 -12.67 -12.11 9.69
N ILE A 136 -11.76 -12.86 9.08
CA ILE A 136 -11.53 -14.26 9.42
C ILE A 136 -10.09 -14.42 9.88
N CYS A 137 -9.91 -14.98 11.09
CA CYS A 137 -8.58 -15.32 11.57
C CYS A 137 -8.27 -16.76 11.18
N VAL A 138 -7.42 -16.95 10.18
CA VAL A 138 -7.14 -18.28 9.63
C VAL A 138 -6.34 -19.14 10.61
N GLU A 139 -5.50 -18.51 11.43
CA GLU A 139 -4.62 -19.25 12.35
C GLU A 139 -4.59 -18.63 13.76
N GLY A 140 -5.75 -18.42 14.34
CA GLY A 140 -5.83 -18.02 15.74
C GLY A 140 -5.28 -16.64 16.06
N CYS A 141 -5.41 -15.68 15.14
CA CYS A 141 -5.17 -14.28 15.43
C CYS A 141 -6.39 -13.70 16.13
N GLU A 142 -6.63 -14.17 17.32
CA GLU A 142 -7.69 -13.60 18.14
C GLU A 142 -7.16 -12.37 18.86
N GLU A 143 -8.00 -11.36 18.97
CA GLU A 143 -7.67 -10.27 19.87
C GLU A 143 -7.50 -10.87 21.26
N PRO A 144 -6.44 -10.49 21.99
CA PRO A 144 -6.37 -10.91 23.38
C PRO A 144 -7.67 -10.48 24.06
N SER A 145 -8.37 -11.42 24.67
CA SER A 145 -9.55 -11.12 25.47
C SER A 145 -9.22 -9.93 26.36
N PRO A 146 -10.10 -8.91 26.45
CA PRO A 146 -9.83 -7.83 27.38
C PRO A 146 -9.55 -8.46 28.74
N GLN A 147 -8.36 -8.22 29.27
CA GLN A 147 -8.04 -8.77 30.56
C GLN A 147 -9.00 -8.21 31.57
N PRO A 148 -9.57 -9.08 32.43
CA PRO A 148 -10.44 -8.57 33.46
C PRO A 148 -9.70 -7.52 34.27
N ASP A 149 -10.33 -6.38 34.49
CA ASP A 149 -9.78 -5.32 35.30
C ASP A 149 -9.39 -5.88 36.68
N ARG A 150 -8.15 -5.71 37.01
CA ARG A 150 -7.65 -6.11 38.31
C ARG A 150 -7.85 -5.00 39.30
#